data_56b1d8decb17683c4bb728da654f47ba
#
_entry.id   56b1d8decb17683c4bb728da654f47ba
#
_cell.length_a   1.000
_cell.length_b   1.000
_cell.length_c   1.000
_cell.angle_alpha   90.00
_cell.angle_beta   90.00
_cell.angle_gamma   90.00
#
_symmetry.space_group_name_H-M   'P 1'
#
loop_
_entity.id
_entity.type
_entity.pdbx_description
1 polymer ?
#
loop_
_entity_poly.entity_id
_entity_poly.type
_entity_poly.pdbx_seq_one_letter_code
_entity_poly.pdbx_strand_id
1 'polypeptide(L)'
;MKRRFLCYGDSNTWGVIPRWEASAEPSERYDEQTRWPKVCASELGEDWTLIEEGLGGRTTIYRPAGESYRMGDWYLHPCMLSHRPLDYVVLMLGTNDLQPRMHQEPFQKEDLSKGLIRLISVIRALPECGAGNRPARILIIAPPPIKMAKGRLDVSAKYGFNAGVALSHELAPVYEKVAKDYRCGFLNAALYAEADDSDGVHFTKESHPRLGRAVAKAIIAMDAEWDISVPEPVDPSVLAVDIEM
;
A
#
# COMPACT_ATOMS: atom_id res chain seq x y z
N MET A 1 -7.43 -22.27 13.78
CA MET A 1 -7.11 -20.85 14.10
C MET A 1 -7.50 -20.05 12.88
N LYS A 2 -8.19 -18.88 13.05
CA LYS A 2 -8.55 -18.03 11.90
C LYS A 2 -7.28 -17.55 11.19
N ARG A 3 -7.34 -17.45 9.88
CA ARG A 3 -6.27 -16.85 9.06
C ARG A 3 -6.27 -15.33 9.24
N ARG A 4 -5.11 -14.71 9.12
CA ARG A 4 -4.94 -13.28 9.40
C ARG A 4 -4.25 -12.56 8.26
N PHE A 5 -4.83 -11.44 7.84
CA PHE A 5 -4.22 -10.58 6.83
C PHE A 5 -4.14 -9.14 7.29
N LEU A 6 -3.00 -8.53 7.01
CA LEU A 6 -2.68 -7.13 7.32
C LEU A 6 -2.84 -6.31 6.05
N CYS A 7 -3.75 -5.34 6.05
CA CYS A 7 -3.84 -4.33 4.99
C CYS A 7 -3.00 -3.11 5.39
N TYR A 8 -1.79 -3.02 4.83
CA TYR A 8 -0.83 -1.97 5.14
C TYR A 8 -0.77 -0.93 4.03
N GLY A 9 -1.17 0.31 4.32
CA GLY A 9 -1.30 1.34 3.31
C GLY A 9 -1.44 2.76 3.86
N ASP A 10 -1.86 3.65 2.99
CA ASP A 10 -2.02 5.08 3.25
C ASP A 10 -3.48 5.50 3.52
N SER A 11 -3.83 6.74 3.18
CA SER A 11 -5.17 7.30 3.33
C SER A 11 -6.24 6.54 2.53
N ASN A 12 -5.90 5.95 1.39
CA ASN A 12 -6.82 5.14 0.60
C ASN A 12 -7.11 3.78 1.27
N THR A 13 -6.17 3.25 2.04
CA THR A 13 -6.39 2.05 2.87
C THR A 13 -7.18 2.40 4.14
N TRP A 14 -6.90 3.56 4.75
CA TRP A 14 -7.68 4.07 5.86
C TRP A 14 -9.13 4.38 5.45
N GLY A 15 -9.34 4.82 4.20
CA GLY A 15 -10.65 5.09 3.62
C GLY A 15 -11.07 6.54 3.75
N VAL A 16 -10.17 7.49 3.45
CA VAL A 16 -10.48 8.94 3.43
C VAL A 16 -11.58 9.22 2.42
N ILE A 17 -12.55 10.03 2.83
CA ILE A 17 -13.60 10.59 1.95
C ILE A 17 -13.02 11.82 1.22
N PRO A 18 -12.97 11.82 -0.13
CA PRO A 18 -12.47 12.97 -0.89
C PRO A 18 -13.37 14.20 -0.73
N ARG A 19 -12.81 15.39 -0.83
CA ARG A 19 -13.53 16.66 -0.63
C ARG A 19 -13.17 17.70 -1.68
N TRP A 20 -14.16 18.47 -2.12
CA TRP A 20 -13.98 19.57 -3.05
C TRP A 20 -13.26 20.79 -2.47
N GLU A 21 -13.38 21.00 -1.16
CA GLU A 21 -12.80 22.14 -0.47
C GLU A 21 -11.86 21.70 0.65
N ALA A 22 -10.83 22.49 0.90
CA ALA A 22 -9.99 22.32 2.07
C ALA A 22 -10.82 22.57 3.33
N SER A 23 -10.70 21.69 4.31
CA SER A 23 -11.38 21.82 5.60
C SER A 23 -10.37 21.82 6.71
N ALA A 24 -10.60 22.63 7.74
CA ALA A 24 -9.84 22.58 8.99
C ALA A 24 -10.20 21.35 9.83
N GLU A 25 -11.35 20.73 9.56
CA GLU A 25 -11.79 19.54 10.24
C GLU A 25 -10.96 18.31 9.83
N PRO A 26 -10.79 17.32 10.72
CA PRO A 26 -10.15 16.05 10.39
C PRO A 26 -10.81 15.39 9.18
N SER A 27 -10.03 14.62 8.43
CA SER A 27 -10.55 13.84 7.31
C SER A 27 -11.63 12.87 7.82
N GLU A 28 -12.74 12.81 7.09
CA GLU A 28 -13.77 11.80 7.32
C GLU A 28 -13.36 10.47 6.72
N ARG A 29 -13.88 9.39 7.29
CA ARG A 29 -13.61 8.02 6.90
C ARG A 29 -14.88 7.34 6.40
N TYR A 30 -14.78 6.61 5.29
CA TYR A 30 -15.85 5.72 4.86
C TYR A 30 -16.16 4.65 5.93
N ASP A 31 -17.41 4.26 6.00
CA ASP A 31 -17.89 3.19 6.89
C ASP A 31 -17.28 1.81 6.54
N GLU A 32 -17.59 0.84 7.40
CA GLU A 32 -17.08 -0.53 7.25
C GLU A 32 -17.67 -1.27 6.05
N GLN A 33 -18.85 -0.87 5.60
CA GLN A 33 -19.52 -1.47 4.44
C GLN A 33 -18.94 -0.94 3.12
N THR A 34 -18.24 0.19 3.18
CA THR A 34 -17.69 0.87 2.01
C THR A 34 -16.20 0.61 1.82
N ARG A 35 -15.35 0.84 2.84
CA ARG A 35 -13.89 0.83 2.65
C ARG A 35 -13.35 -0.54 2.28
N TRP A 36 -12.44 -0.57 1.33
CA TRP A 36 -11.96 -1.78 0.66
C TRP A 36 -11.39 -2.87 1.59
N PRO A 37 -10.66 -2.57 2.70
CA PRO A 37 -10.17 -3.64 3.56
C PRO A 37 -11.30 -4.43 4.23
N LYS A 38 -12.34 -3.72 4.66
CA LYS A 38 -13.52 -4.34 5.31
C LYS A 38 -14.37 -5.13 4.32
N VAL A 39 -14.56 -4.58 3.11
CA VAL A 39 -15.23 -5.33 2.04
C VAL A 39 -14.45 -6.59 1.69
N CYS A 40 -13.12 -6.50 1.58
CA CYS A 40 -12.27 -7.68 1.38
C CYS A 40 -12.46 -8.72 2.49
N ALA A 41 -12.47 -8.30 3.75
CA ALA A 41 -12.71 -9.21 4.88
C ALA A 41 -14.08 -9.88 4.83
N SER A 42 -15.11 -9.14 4.46
CA SER A 42 -16.47 -9.68 4.28
C SER A 42 -16.54 -10.74 3.17
N GLU A 43 -15.84 -10.51 2.05
CA GLU A 43 -15.79 -11.47 0.92
C GLU A 43 -14.96 -12.72 1.27
N LEU A 44 -13.93 -12.61 2.10
CA LEU A 44 -13.13 -13.75 2.56
C LEU A 44 -13.85 -14.60 3.61
N GLY A 45 -14.82 -14.02 4.33
CA GLY A 45 -15.66 -14.71 5.28
C GLY A 45 -15.08 -14.86 6.70
N GLU A 46 -15.80 -15.58 7.53
CA GLU A 46 -15.56 -15.65 8.99
C GLU A 46 -14.27 -16.37 9.40
N ASP A 47 -13.66 -17.14 8.51
CA ASP A 47 -12.39 -17.82 8.77
C ASP A 47 -11.18 -16.88 8.70
N TRP A 48 -11.40 -15.61 8.36
CA TRP A 48 -10.37 -14.60 8.24
C TRP A 48 -10.51 -13.49 9.27
N THR A 49 -9.37 -12.96 9.68
CA THR A 49 -9.27 -11.79 10.56
C THR A 49 -8.49 -10.70 9.84
N LEU A 50 -9.12 -9.55 9.63
CA LEU A 50 -8.51 -8.35 9.08
C LEU A 50 -7.78 -7.56 10.16
N ILE A 51 -6.61 -7.03 9.80
CA ILE A 51 -5.88 -5.99 10.52
C ILE A 51 -5.78 -4.78 9.59
N GLU A 52 -6.40 -3.66 9.96
CA GLU A 52 -6.39 -2.43 9.16
C GLU A 52 -5.28 -1.49 9.65
N GLU A 53 -4.28 -1.27 8.83
CA GLU A 53 -3.14 -0.39 9.10
C GLU A 53 -2.99 0.68 7.99
N GLY A 54 -4.08 1.38 7.71
CA GLY A 54 -4.10 2.58 6.88
C GLY A 54 -3.69 3.82 7.68
N LEU A 55 -2.71 4.60 7.18
CA LEU A 55 -2.29 5.87 7.79
C LEU A 55 -2.19 6.97 6.72
N GLY A 56 -2.95 8.04 6.89
CA GLY A 56 -2.92 9.18 5.97
C GLY A 56 -1.51 9.73 5.74
N GLY A 57 -1.11 9.86 4.47
CA GLY A 57 0.20 10.37 4.09
C GLY A 57 1.36 9.39 4.27
N ARG A 58 1.11 8.10 4.58
CA ARG A 58 2.17 7.10 4.69
C ARG A 58 2.89 6.95 3.36
N THR A 59 4.22 7.05 3.41
CA THR A 59 5.16 6.77 2.32
C THR A 59 5.66 5.32 2.42
N THR A 60 6.45 4.87 1.46
CA THR A 60 7.18 3.61 1.61
C THR A 60 8.38 3.78 2.54
N ILE A 61 9.39 4.56 2.14
CA ILE A 61 10.64 4.80 2.89
C ILE A 61 10.98 6.29 3.04
N TYR A 62 10.27 7.16 2.32
CA TYR A 62 10.60 8.58 2.27
C TYR A 62 10.08 9.31 3.50
N ARG A 63 10.96 10.14 4.09
CA ARG A 63 10.71 10.80 5.37
C ARG A 63 10.15 12.21 5.17
N PRO A 64 8.87 12.45 5.47
CA PRO A 64 8.36 13.81 5.54
C PRO A 64 9.03 14.58 6.70
N ALA A 65 9.44 15.81 6.45
CA ALA A 65 10.02 16.64 7.49
C ALA A 65 9.08 16.80 8.70
N GLY A 66 9.55 16.44 9.89
CA GLY A 66 8.75 16.48 11.13
C GLY A 66 7.71 15.36 11.30
N GLU A 67 7.56 14.44 10.32
CA GLU A 67 6.51 13.41 10.30
C GLU A 67 7.08 12.01 10.08
N SER A 68 8.20 11.67 10.72
CA SER A 68 8.87 10.36 10.55
C SER A 68 7.98 9.15 10.83
N TYR A 69 6.92 9.30 11.62
CA TYR A 69 5.92 8.27 11.88
C TYR A 69 5.15 7.83 10.62
N ARG A 70 5.24 8.60 9.52
CA ARG A 70 4.65 8.24 8.22
C ARG A 70 5.55 7.38 7.34
N MET A 71 6.79 7.11 7.75
CA MET A 71 7.67 6.17 7.04
C MET A 71 7.15 4.75 7.21
N GLY A 72 6.80 4.12 6.08
CA GLY A 72 6.19 2.80 6.08
C GLY A 72 7.11 1.71 6.60
N ASP A 73 8.39 1.74 6.22
CA ASP A 73 9.35 0.70 6.63
C ASP A 73 9.67 0.75 8.14
N TRP A 74 9.63 1.91 8.76
CA TRP A 74 9.87 2.03 10.21
C TRP A 74 8.78 1.40 11.05
N TYR A 75 7.54 1.62 10.66
CA TYR A 75 6.41 1.11 11.44
C TYR A 75 6.05 -0.35 11.07
N LEU A 76 6.37 -0.80 9.86
CA LEU A 76 6.00 -2.14 9.41
C LEU A 76 6.56 -3.25 10.30
N HIS A 77 7.81 -3.14 10.73
CA HIS A 77 8.44 -4.13 11.61
C HIS A 77 7.72 -4.28 12.96
N PRO A 78 7.58 -3.24 13.79
CA PRO A 78 6.83 -3.34 15.05
C PRO A 78 5.36 -3.70 14.85
N CYS A 79 4.73 -3.24 13.75
CA CYS A 79 3.37 -3.59 13.39
C CYS A 79 3.23 -5.12 13.19
N MET A 80 4.11 -5.73 12.40
CA MET A 80 4.09 -7.16 12.17
C MET A 80 4.31 -7.98 13.44
N LEU A 81 5.26 -7.58 14.28
CA LEU A 81 5.51 -8.22 15.58
C LEU A 81 4.28 -8.18 16.50
N SER A 82 3.56 -7.06 16.53
CA SER A 82 2.37 -6.89 17.37
C SER A 82 1.18 -7.70 16.88
N HIS A 83 1.11 -7.96 15.57
CA HIS A 83 -0.05 -8.60 14.95
C HIS A 83 0.17 -10.05 14.52
N ARG A 84 1.35 -10.60 14.77
CA ARG A 84 1.68 -12.01 14.44
C ARG A 84 0.76 -13.03 15.10
N PRO A 85 0.57 -14.24 14.51
CA PRO A 85 1.06 -14.61 13.17
C PRO A 85 0.18 -14.03 12.07
N LEU A 86 0.78 -13.73 10.91
CA LEU A 86 0.11 -13.20 9.71
C LEU A 86 0.23 -14.20 8.56
N ASP A 87 -0.88 -14.53 7.92
CA ASP A 87 -0.87 -15.32 6.68
C ASP A 87 -0.52 -14.46 5.47
N TYR A 88 -1.05 -13.22 5.45
CA TYR A 88 -0.83 -12.26 4.36
C TYR A 88 -0.50 -10.87 4.87
N VAL A 89 0.36 -10.17 4.10
CA VAL A 89 0.53 -8.73 4.13
C VAL A 89 0.14 -8.17 2.77
N VAL A 90 -0.89 -7.34 2.75
CA VAL A 90 -1.41 -6.66 1.56
C VAL A 90 -0.86 -5.24 1.57
N LEU A 91 0.04 -4.91 0.65
CA LEU A 91 0.71 -3.62 0.56
C LEU A 91 0.06 -2.75 -0.51
N MET A 92 -0.44 -1.56 -0.14
CA MET A 92 -0.87 -0.53 -1.08
C MET A 92 -0.29 0.82 -0.65
N LEU A 93 0.90 1.14 -1.14
CA LEU A 93 1.67 2.36 -0.89
C LEU A 93 2.34 2.84 -2.18
N GLY A 94 2.90 4.05 -2.16
CA GLY A 94 3.64 4.64 -3.26
C GLY A 94 3.04 5.97 -3.74
N THR A 95 1.75 6.19 -3.55
CA THR A 95 1.10 7.46 -3.92
C THR A 95 1.78 8.66 -3.25
N ASN A 96 2.06 8.58 -1.95
CA ASN A 96 2.66 9.69 -1.21
C ASN A 96 4.16 9.89 -1.52
N ASP A 97 4.81 8.87 -2.05
CA ASP A 97 6.21 8.95 -2.48
C ASP A 97 6.37 9.89 -3.70
N LEU A 98 5.32 10.11 -4.48
CA LEU A 98 5.33 10.98 -5.64
C LEU A 98 5.43 12.48 -5.30
N GLN A 99 5.32 12.86 -4.03
CA GLN A 99 5.35 14.27 -3.62
C GLN A 99 6.78 14.82 -3.70
N PRO A 100 7.07 15.87 -4.51
CA PRO A 100 8.42 16.43 -4.65
C PRO A 100 9.09 16.80 -3.33
N ARG A 101 8.30 17.23 -2.32
CA ARG A 101 8.80 17.60 -0.99
C ARG A 101 9.43 16.44 -0.20
N MET A 102 9.25 15.20 -0.64
CA MET A 102 9.82 14.01 0.00
C MET A 102 11.26 13.74 -0.44
N HIS A 103 11.73 14.45 -1.46
CA HIS A 103 12.99 14.14 -2.13
C HIS A 103 13.92 15.36 -2.14
N GLN A 104 15.21 15.13 -1.97
CA GLN A 104 16.24 16.15 -2.15
C GLN A 104 16.57 16.35 -3.63
N GLU A 105 16.54 15.25 -4.39
CA GLU A 105 16.74 15.23 -5.83
C GLU A 105 15.43 14.92 -6.55
N PRO A 106 15.26 15.26 -7.84
CA PRO A 106 14.07 14.93 -8.61
C PRO A 106 13.79 13.43 -8.61
N PHE A 107 12.61 13.06 -8.13
CA PHE A 107 12.15 11.67 -8.07
C PHE A 107 11.83 11.14 -9.46
N GLN A 108 12.43 10.02 -9.83
CA GLN A 108 12.34 9.42 -11.16
C GLN A 108 11.62 8.07 -11.12
N LYS A 109 11.28 7.56 -12.29
CA LYS A 109 10.66 6.24 -12.45
C LYS A 109 11.46 5.12 -11.79
N GLU A 110 12.78 5.19 -11.88
CA GLU A 110 13.71 4.20 -11.31
C GLU A 110 13.66 4.15 -9.77
N ASP A 111 13.19 5.23 -9.15
CA ASP A 111 13.07 5.32 -7.69
C ASP A 111 11.80 4.63 -7.15
N LEU A 112 10.77 4.46 -7.99
CA LEU A 112 9.48 3.91 -7.60
C LEU A 112 9.57 2.51 -6.98
N SER A 113 10.53 1.70 -7.40
CA SER A 113 10.70 0.33 -6.89
C SER A 113 11.40 0.26 -5.54
N LYS A 114 12.25 1.25 -5.20
CA LYS A 114 13.15 1.19 -4.03
C LYS A 114 12.40 0.98 -2.72
N GLY A 115 11.38 1.79 -2.49
CA GLY A 115 10.58 1.69 -1.27
C GLY A 115 9.79 0.38 -1.16
N LEU A 116 9.19 -0.07 -2.27
CA LEU A 116 8.47 -1.34 -2.31
C LEU A 116 9.40 -2.52 -2.01
N ILE A 117 10.59 -2.56 -2.63
CA ILE A 117 11.61 -3.60 -2.39
C ILE A 117 12.01 -3.61 -0.91
N ARG A 118 12.20 -2.44 -0.30
CA ARG A 118 12.51 -2.34 1.13
C ARG A 118 11.41 -2.94 2.00
N LEU A 119 10.13 -2.64 1.74
CA LEU A 119 9.01 -3.22 2.49
C LEU A 119 8.95 -4.74 2.35
N ILE A 120 9.13 -5.28 1.14
CA ILE A 120 9.21 -6.73 0.89
C ILE A 120 10.34 -7.35 1.72
N SER A 121 11.51 -6.71 1.73
CA SER A 121 12.67 -7.18 2.49
C SER A 121 12.40 -7.22 4.00
N VAL A 122 11.73 -6.19 4.55
CA VAL A 122 11.32 -6.18 5.97
C VAL A 122 10.41 -7.36 6.28
N ILE A 123 9.38 -7.62 5.46
CA ILE A 123 8.43 -8.72 5.70
C ILE A 123 9.15 -10.08 5.67
N ARG A 124 10.04 -10.27 4.72
CA ARG A 124 10.76 -11.54 4.54
C ARG A 124 11.81 -11.82 5.61
N ALA A 125 12.36 -10.77 6.20
CA ALA A 125 13.30 -10.89 7.31
C ALA A 125 12.64 -11.28 8.64
N LEU A 126 11.30 -11.44 8.69
CA LEU A 126 10.52 -11.72 9.90
C LEU A 126 9.71 -13.02 9.77
N PRO A 127 10.38 -14.19 9.61
CA PRO A 127 9.66 -15.46 9.50
C PRO A 127 8.78 -15.76 10.71
N GLU A 128 9.19 -15.32 11.91
CA GLU A 128 8.42 -15.46 13.14
C GLU A 128 7.11 -14.69 13.15
N CYS A 129 6.95 -13.75 12.24
CA CYS A 129 5.71 -12.99 12.09
C CYS A 129 4.68 -13.69 11.20
N GLY A 130 5.09 -14.69 10.43
CA GLY A 130 4.18 -15.42 9.56
C GLY A 130 3.66 -16.73 10.16
N ALA A 131 2.62 -17.27 9.57
CA ALA A 131 2.05 -18.54 9.99
C ALA A 131 3.03 -19.69 9.75
N GLY A 132 3.19 -20.57 10.75
CA GLY A 132 4.10 -21.70 10.67
C GLY A 132 5.58 -21.31 10.69
N ASN A 133 5.94 -20.16 11.26
CA ASN A 133 7.29 -19.62 11.32
C ASN A 133 7.93 -19.45 9.92
N ARG A 134 7.14 -18.92 8.99
CA ARG A 134 7.52 -18.58 7.62
C ARG A 134 7.14 -17.15 7.34
N PRO A 135 7.86 -16.40 6.49
CA PRO A 135 7.43 -15.05 6.13
C PRO A 135 5.98 -15.02 5.62
N ALA A 136 5.23 -14.00 6.02
CA ALA A 136 3.89 -13.78 5.51
C ALA A 136 3.90 -13.67 3.98
N ARG A 137 2.86 -14.17 3.33
CA ARG A 137 2.67 -13.99 1.88
C ARG A 137 2.39 -12.52 1.58
N ILE A 138 2.91 -12.04 0.48
CA ILE A 138 2.81 -10.61 0.11
C ILE A 138 1.93 -10.47 -1.11
N LEU A 139 0.86 -9.67 -0.99
CA LEU A 139 0.10 -9.17 -2.13
C LEU A 139 0.41 -7.69 -2.32
N ILE A 140 0.99 -7.35 -3.45
CA ILE A 140 1.30 -5.97 -3.83
C ILE A 140 0.12 -5.41 -4.63
N ILE A 141 -0.40 -4.28 -4.19
CA ILE A 141 -1.42 -3.52 -4.91
C ILE A 141 -0.78 -2.24 -5.43
N ALA A 142 -0.65 -2.11 -6.73
CA ALA A 142 -0.26 -0.84 -7.33
C ALA A 142 -1.41 0.16 -7.19
N PRO A 143 -1.23 1.32 -6.53
CA PRO A 143 -2.26 2.34 -6.45
C PRO A 143 -2.70 2.80 -7.84
N PRO A 144 -3.97 3.19 -8.05
CA PRO A 144 -4.39 3.80 -9.30
C PRO A 144 -3.68 5.15 -9.50
N PRO A 145 -3.51 5.60 -10.75
CA PRO A 145 -2.93 6.91 -11.02
C PRO A 145 -3.74 8.03 -10.36
N ILE A 146 -3.02 9.04 -9.86
CA ILE A 146 -3.64 10.27 -9.40
C ILE A 146 -4.12 11.10 -10.59
N LYS A 147 -5.02 12.04 -10.33
CA LYS A 147 -5.57 12.97 -11.33
C LYS A 147 -5.26 14.42 -10.94
N MET A 148 -5.33 15.32 -11.89
CA MET A 148 -5.43 16.74 -11.57
C MET A 148 -6.75 17.01 -10.84
N ALA A 149 -6.66 17.50 -9.62
CA ALA A 149 -7.84 17.84 -8.82
C ALA A 149 -8.61 18.98 -9.44
N LYS A 150 -9.91 18.83 -9.59
CA LYS A 150 -10.79 19.90 -10.09
C LYS A 150 -11.19 20.90 -9.00
N GLY A 151 -11.30 20.45 -7.75
CA GLY A 151 -11.66 21.26 -6.60
C GLY A 151 -10.49 21.68 -5.72
N ARG A 152 -9.39 20.92 -5.72
CA ARG A 152 -8.27 21.04 -4.78
C ARG A 152 -6.93 21.22 -5.48
N LEU A 153 -6.71 22.42 -6.05
CA LEU A 153 -5.42 22.74 -6.68
C LEU A 153 -4.23 22.67 -5.71
N ASP A 154 -4.45 22.87 -4.42
CA ASP A 154 -3.46 22.65 -3.37
C ASP A 154 -2.97 21.20 -3.31
N VAL A 155 -3.88 20.24 -3.51
CA VAL A 155 -3.52 18.82 -3.60
C VAL A 155 -2.74 18.55 -4.89
N SER A 156 -3.17 19.08 -6.04
CA SER A 156 -2.42 18.95 -7.29
C SER A 156 -1.00 19.52 -7.16
N ALA A 157 -0.84 20.69 -6.52
CA ALA A 157 0.46 21.29 -6.26
C ALA A 157 1.34 20.40 -5.36
N LYS A 158 0.76 19.78 -4.34
CA LYS A 158 1.45 18.85 -3.43
C LYS A 158 2.11 17.68 -4.17
N TYR A 159 1.51 17.24 -5.28
CA TYR A 159 2.03 16.15 -6.11
C TYR A 159 2.79 16.65 -7.35
N GLY A 160 3.09 17.95 -7.47
CA GLY A 160 3.83 18.48 -8.61
C GLY A 160 3.02 18.57 -9.90
N PHE A 161 1.70 18.70 -9.80
CA PHE A 161 0.78 18.84 -10.93
C PHE A 161 0.90 17.68 -11.94
N ASN A 162 0.97 18.00 -13.24
CA ASN A 162 1.04 17.01 -14.32
C ASN A 162 2.25 16.06 -14.22
N ALA A 163 3.35 16.49 -13.62
CA ALA A 163 4.54 15.64 -13.44
C ALA A 163 4.23 14.47 -12.49
N GLY A 164 3.58 14.74 -11.36
CA GLY A 164 3.17 13.69 -10.43
C GLY A 164 2.09 12.77 -11.03
N VAL A 165 1.15 13.35 -11.81
CA VAL A 165 0.16 12.53 -12.55
C VAL A 165 0.87 11.59 -13.52
N ALA A 166 1.79 12.10 -14.35
CA ALA A 166 2.53 11.28 -15.29
C ALA A 166 3.32 10.17 -14.60
N LEU A 167 4.02 10.48 -13.51
CA LEU A 167 4.80 9.51 -12.76
C LEU A 167 3.92 8.46 -12.07
N SER A 168 2.70 8.82 -11.65
CA SER A 168 1.76 7.87 -11.03
C SER A 168 1.32 6.74 -11.98
N HIS A 169 1.29 6.98 -13.28
CA HIS A 169 1.02 5.95 -14.28
C HIS A 169 2.12 4.89 -14.38
N GLU A 170 3.33 5.21 -13.93
CA GLU A 170 4.45 4.27 -13.94
C GLU A 170 4.46 3.32 -12.72
N LEU A 171 3.64 3.57 -11.69
CA LEU A 171 3.57 2.71 -10.50
C LEU A 171 3.18 1.27 -10.87
N ALA A 172 2.13 1.08 -11.65
CA ALA A 172 1.63 -0.26 -11.96
C ALA A 172 2.66 -1.12 -12.71
N PRO A 173 3.27 -0.68 -13.84
CA PRO A 173 4.25 -1.52 -14.54
C PRO A 173 5.52 -1.76 -13.72
N VAL A 174 5.97 -0.79 -12.88
CA VAL A 174 7.13 -0.98 -12.01
C VAL A 174 6.82 -1.99 -10.90
N TYR A 175 5.65 -1.88 -10.26
CA TYR A 175 5.24 -2.78 -9.18
C TYR A 175 4.96 -4.19 -9.67
N GLU A 176 4.39 -4.36 -10.87
CA GLU A 176 4.21 -5.66 -11.49
C GLU A 176 5.56 -6.37 -11.72
N LYS A 177 6.55 -5.62 -12.24
CA LYS A 177 7.91 -6.16 -12.39
C LYS A 177 8.51 -6.59 -11.05
N VAL A 178 8.42 -5.74 -10.01
CA VAL A 178 8.91 -6.08 -8.67
C VAL A 178 8.18 -7.30 -8.11
N ALA A 179 6.85 -7.37 -8.25
CA ALA A 179 6.08 -8.51 -7.77
C ALA A 179 6.55 -9.82 -8.43
N LYS A 180 6.79 -9.81 -9.73
CA LYS A 180 7.32 -10.95 -10.47
C LYS A 180 8.74 -11.33 -10.01
N ASP A 181 9.66 -10.36 -9.93
CA ASP A 181 11.05 -10.58 -9.55
C ASP A 181 11.17 -11.14 -8.12
N TYR A 182 10.30 -10.66 -7.22
CA TYR A 182 10.24 -11.06 -5.82
C TYR A 182 9.16 -12.11 -5.53
N ARG A 183 8.56 -12.76 -6.52
CA ARG A 183 7.53 -13.81 -6.34
C ARG A 183 6.45 -13.42 -5.33
N CYS A 184 5.91 -12.22 -5.48
CA CYS A 184 4.76 -11.72 -4.72
C CYS A 184 3.50 -11.78 -5.58
N GLY A 185 2.34 -11.83 -4.96
CA GLY A 185 1.08 -11.56 -5.66
C GLY A 185 1.03 -10.11 -6.15
N PHE A 186 0.32 -9.86 -7.24
CA PHE A 186 0.17 -8.52 -7.81
C PHE A 186 -1.28 -8.22 -8.18
N LEU A 187 -1.71 -6.98 -7.93
CA LEU A 187 -2.99 -6.45 -8.35
C LEU A 187 -2.84 -4.99 -8.78
N ASN A 188 -3.27 -4.68 -10.00
CA ASN A 188 -3.36 -3.30 -10.46
C ASN A 188 -4.70 -2.71 -10.02
N ALA A 189 -4.68 -1.82 -9.02
CA ALA A 189 -5.89 -1.20 -8.49
C ALA A 189 -6.61 -0.32 -9.53
N ALA A 190 -5.93 0.21 -10.54
CA ALA A 190 -6.56 1.02 -11.58
C ALA A 190 -7.64 0.28 -12.39
N LEU A 191 -7.66 -1.06 -12.36
CA LEU A 191 -8.70 -1.86 -12.98
C LEU A 191 -10.02 -1.86 -12.17
N TYR A 192 -9.99 -1.44 -10.91
CA TYR A 192 -11.11 -1.55 -9.97
C TYR A 192 -11.43 -0.24 -9.25
N ALA A 193 -10.48 0.67 -9.19
CA ALA A 193 -10.57 1.92 -8.44
C ALA A 193 -10.00 3.09 -9.23
N GLU A 194 -10.52 4.26 -8.96
CA GLU A 194 -10.03 5.51 -9.49
C GLU A 194 -10.05 6.60 -8.42
N ALA A 195 -9.19 7.60 -8.57
CA ALA A 195 -9.21 8.79 -7.75
C ALA A 195 -10.46 9.64 -8.07
N ASP A 196 -11.04 10.24 -7.05
CA ASP A 196 -12.15 11.20 -7.20
C ASP A 196 -11.65 12.51 -7.81
N ASP A 197 -12.48 13.12 -8.64
CA ASP A 197 -12.12 14.37 -9.34
C ASP A 197 -11.97 15.58 -8.39
N SER A 198 -12.57 15.51 -7.19
CA SER A 198 -12.53 16.61 -6.23
C SER A 198 -11.10 16.91 -5.76
N ASP A 199 -10.36 15.88 -5.34
CA ASP A 199 -8.98 16.03 -4.85
C ASP A 199 -7.93 15.30 -5.69
N GLY A 200 -8.35 14.46 -6.62
CA GLY A 200 -7.49 13.76 -7.56
C GLY A 200 -6.64 12.63 -6.98
N VAL A 201 -6.81 12.28 -5.70
CA VAL A 201 -5.97 11.30 -4.98
C VAL A 201 -6.77 10.23 -4.26
N HIS A 202 -7.79 10.63 -3.49
CA HIS A 202 -8.58 9.68 -2.73
C HIS A 202 -9.65 9.01 -3.61
N PHE A 203 -9.96 7.77 -3.28
CA PHE A 203 -10.86 6.95 -4.11
C PHE A 203 -12.31 7.42 -4.05
N THR A 204 -13.02 7.28 -5.17
CA THR A 204 -14.48 7.42 -5.18
C THR A 204 -15.11 6.37 -4.25
N LYS A 205 -16.32 6.64 -3.76
CA LYS A 205 -17.06 5.71 -2.90
C LYS A 205 -17.23 4.33 -3.55
N GLU A 206 -17.54 4.31 -4.84
CA GLU A 206 -17.79 3.11 -5.64
C GLU A 206 -16.52 2.29 -5.88
N SER A 207 -15.36 2.93 -5.87
CA SER A 207 -14.06 2.27 -6.06
C SER A 207 -13.72 1.32 -4.92
N HIS A 208 -14.02 1.71 -3.69
CA HIS A 208 -13.68 0.92 -2.51
C HIS A 208 -14.27 -0.51 -2.55
N PRO A 209 -15.59 -0.73 -2.71
CA PRO A 209 -16.13 -2.08 -2.74
C PRO A 209 -15.64 -2.91 -3.93
N ARG A 210 -15.41 -2.27 -5.10
CA ARG A 210 -14.84 -2.97 -6.27
C ARG A 210 -13.44 -3.48 -5.98
N LEU A 211 -12.58 -2.64 -5.40
CA LEU A 211 -11.24 -3.02 -5.02
C LEU A 211 -11.24 -4.10 -3.93
N GLY A 212 -12.07 -3.97 -2.90
CA GLY A 212 -12.16 -4.95 -1.82
C GLY A 212 -12.47 -6.37 -2.33
N ARG A 213 -13.45 -6.49 -3.23
CA ARG A 213 -13.78 -7.77 -3.90
C ARG A 213 -12.64 -8.31 -4.74
N ALA A 214 -11.93 -7.44 -5.47
CA ALA A 214 -10.79 -7.84 -6.27
C ALA A 214 -9.63 -8.37 -5.42
N VAL A 215 -9.34 -7.71 -4.29
CA VAL A 215 -8.30 -8.13 -3.33
C VAL A 215 -8.65 -9.49 -2.72
N ALA A 216 -9.90 -9.72 -2.32
CA ALA A 216 -10.33 -11.01 -1.80
C ALA A 216 -10.13 -12.13 -2.82
N LYS A 217 -10.52 -11.91 -4.08
CA LYS A 217 -10.28 -12.87 -5.18
C LYS A 217 -8.80 -13.14 -5.39
N ALA A 218 -7.95 -12.11 -5.33
CA ALA A 218 -6.51 -12.27 -5.46
C ALA A 218 -5.92 -13.13 -4.33
N ILE A 219 -6.33 -12.91 -3.08
CA ILE A 219 -5.91 -13.71 -1.94
C ILE A 219 -6.33 -15.19 -2.11
N ILE A 220 -7.59 -15.45 -2.53
CA ILE A 220 -8.09 -16.80 -2.77
C ILE A 220 -7.31 -17.49 -3.91
N ALA A 221 -7.02 -16.78 -4.99
CA ALA A 221 -6.24 -17.30 -6.11
C ALA A 221 -4.80 -17.65 -5.68
N MET A 222 -4.17 -16.77 -4.90
CA MET A 222 -2.83 -17.04 -4.33
C MET A 222 -2.81 -18.26 -3.44
N ASP A 223 -3.91 -18.60 -2.77
CA ASP A 223 -4.01 -19.82 -1.97
C ASP A 223 -4.07 -21.09 -2.83
N ALA A 224 -4.80 -21.04 -3.92
CA ALA A 224 -4.99 -22.19 -4.82
C ALA A 224 -3.71 -22.52 -5.62
N GLU A 225 -2.94 -21.49 -5.97
CA GLU A 225 -1.71 -21.64 -6.78
C GLU A 225 -0.46 -21.92 -5.91
N TRP A 226 -0.58 -21.80 -4.58
CA TRP A 226 0.57 -21.90 -3.70
C TRP A 226 0.99 -23.36 -3.49
N ASP A 227 1.79 -23.88 -4.39
CA ASP A 227 2.64 -25.03 -4.12
C ASP A 227 3.83 -24.59 -3.24
N ILE A 228 4.22 -25.44 -2.31
CA ILE A 228 4.98 -25.20 -1.07
C ILE A 228 6.44 -24.73 -1.28
N SER A 229 6.83 -24.25 -2.43
CA SER A 229 8.16 -23.67 -2.66
C SER A 229 8.27 -22.29 -2.02
N VAL A 230 8.69 -22.27 -0.76
CA VAL A 230 9.04 -21.05 -0.03
C VAL A 230 10.09 -20.27 -0.83
N PRO A 231 9.90 -18.96 -1.09
CA PRO A 231 10.99 -18.12 -1.58
C PRO A 231 12.13 -18.20 -0.58
N GLU A 232 13.34 -18.40 -1.06
CA GLU A 232 14.52 -18.33 -0.19
C GLU A 232 14.55 -16.98 0.54
N PRO A 233 15.03 -16.94 1.80
CA PRO A 233 15.17 -15.68 2.52
C PRO A 233 16.06 -14.74 1.70
N VAL A 234 15.64 -13.49 1.61
CA VAL A 234 16.46 -12.44 0.98
C VAL A 234 17.75 -12.31 1.80
N ASP A 235 18.89 -12.25 1.10
CA ASP A 235 20.20 -12.02 1.71
C ASP A 235 20.13 -10.86 2.70
N PRO A 236 20.50 -11.05 3.97
CA PRO A 236 20.51 -10.00 4.98
C PRO A 236 21.33 -8.76 4.59
N SER A 237 22.29 -8.87 3.67
CA SER A 237 23.05 -7.74 3.16
C SER A 237 22.20 -6.74 2.38
N VAL A 238 21.07 -7.16 1.80
CA VAL A 238 20.10 -6.27 1.15
C VAL A 238 19.32 -5.42 2.16
N LEU A 239 19.33 -5.82 3.45
CA LEU A 239 18.73 -5.08 4.55
C LEU A 239 19.62 -3.93 5.06
N ALA A 240 20.91 -3.99 4.76
CA ALA A 240 21.89 -2.96 5.09
C ALA A 240 21.90 -1.85 4.05
N VAL A 241 20.77 -1.19 3.83
CA VAL A 241 20.80 0.15 3.24
C VAL A 241 21.18 1.07 4.39
N ASP A 242 22.41 1.56 4.36
CA ASP A 242 22.90 2.59 5.30
C ASP A 242 21.91 3.76 5.30
N ILE A 243 21.15 3.85 6.36
CA ILE A 243 20.39 5.05 6.67
C ILE A 243 21.40 5.97 7.33
N GLU A 244 22.10 6.78 6.52
CA GLU A 244 22.76 7.97 7.07
C GLU A 244 21.69 8.79 7.80
N MET A 245 21.84 8.87 9.12
CA MET A 245 20.99 9.63 10.03
C MET A 245 21.23 11.14 9.85
#